data_66da6a5632177e450093d08352d8ff8b
#
_entry.id   66da6a5632177e450093d08352d8ff8b
#
_cell.length_a   1.000
_cell.length_b   1.000
_cell.length_c   1.000
_cell.angle_alpha   90.00
_cell.angle_beta   90.00
_cell.angle_gamma   90.00
#
_symmetry.space_group_name_H-M   'P 1'
#
loop_
_entity.id
_entity.type
_entity.pdbx_description
1 polymer ?
#
loop_
_entity_poly.entity_id
_entity_poly.type
_entity_poly.pdbx_seq_one_letter_code
_entity_poly.pdbx_strand_id
1 'polypeptide(L)'
;MTEKTVVVVFPSIFSLNKINSLISSISRTLQVKKQSFGKIQKNDSVIIVDASDPVFASSTISSLFGVEKVAIATEVENRFNVVVSAIAKIGTNLLLNGERFYVQVEGQVTDYMPKDMELAATSSLIEKTVNLQTKPGTEANHDKLLYTYLTKSHAYVCIFTDKAAGGVPHKSQNATILCCIYDELSAISCLQILKMGFDVKILVCYRNDSELLNIVKIMNQILPRVDQTKVTLQFCKLKLDSSGSSNLLLKIAAITEILVSIAKINKIQRVSLAISPMIFPAWFVEYNAIRIFQKNLIPWFPLTGIDNSIFETAKEIGLEKHLSKIESLCRLKFTSKNIPKGKISKISQMALKTRKSITITIGPKNIHDIIDSLKSKH
;
A
#
# COMPACT_ATOMS: atom_id res chain seq x y z
N MET A 1 -34.43 -8.08 16.55
CA MET A 1 -33.04 -8.48 16.23
C MET A 1 -32.12 -7.32 16.58
N THR A 2 -31.06 -7.56 17.30
CA THR A 2 -30.05 -6.52 17.61
C THR A 2 -29.28 -6.23 16.32
N GLU A 3 -29.39 -4.99 15.82
CA GLU A 3 -28.58 -4.51 14.70
C GLU A 3 -27.12 -4.59 15.09
N LYS A 4 -26.35 -5.35 14.33
CA LYS A 4 -24.91 -5.55 14.58
C LYS A 4 -24.10 -4.68 13.62
N THR A 5 -23.23 -3.85 14.18
CA THR A 5 -22.27 -3.09 13.38
C THR A 5 -21.03 -3.94 13.12
N VAL A 6 -20.64 -4.02 11.84
CA VAL A 6 -19.47 -4.81 11.40
C VAL A 6 -18.58 -3.99 10.45
N VAL A 7 -17.35 -4.41 10.29
CA VAL A 7 -16.48 -3.90 9.21
C VAL A 7 -16.55 -4.85 8.04
N VAL A 8 -16.96 -4.33 6.89
CA VAL A 8 -16.99 -5.04 5.62
C VAL A 8 -15.73 -4.70 4.83
N VAL A 9 -14.96 -5.71 4.47
CA VAL A 9 -13.73 -5.57 3.72
C VAL A 9 -13.94 -6.11 2.32
N PHE A 10 -13.72 -5.27 1.32
CA PHE A 10 -13.78 -5.62 -0.09
C PHE A 10 -12.37 -5.93 -0.57
N PRO A 11 -12.06 -7.20 -0.86
CA PRO A 11 -10.78 -7.58 -1.43
C PRO A 11 -10.57 -6.94 -2.80
N SER A 12 -9.33 -6.57 -3.11
CA SER A 12 -8.98 -6.18 -4.48
C SER A 12 -9.19 -7.37 -5.44
N ILE A 13 -9.37 -7.09 -6.73
CA ILE A 13 -9.53 -8.12 -7.75
C ILE A 13 -8.37 -9.13 -7.75
N PHE A 14 -7.16 -8.68 -7.43
CA PHE A 14 -5.96 -9.53 -7.33
C PHE A 14 -5.89 -10.37 -6.06
N SER A 15 -6.79 -10.13 -5.11
CA SER A 15 -6.85 -10.82 -3.81
C SER A 15 -7.90 -11.91 -3.73
N LEU A 16 -8.81 -11.99 -4.70
CA LEU A 16 -9.93 -12.93 -4.67
C LEU A 16 -9.50 -14.39 -4.49
N ASN A 17 -8.40 -14.80 -5.13
CA ASN A 17 -7.81 -16.13 -4.98
C ASN A 17 -6.90 -16.28 -3.75
N LYS A 18 -6.73 -15.22 -2.95
CA LYS A 18 -5.80 -15.15 -1.80
C LYS A 18 -6.51 -14.68 -0.52
N ILE A 19 -7.82 -14.87 -0.44
CA ILE A 19 -8.65 -14.40 0.69
C ILE A 19 -8.15 -14.92 2.04
N ASN A 20 -7.71 -16.17 2.12
CA ASN A 20 -7.18 -16.72 3.38
C ASN A 20 -5.90 -16.00 3.84
N SER A 21 -5.03 -15.62 2.92
CA SER A 21 -3.86 -14.80 3.20
C SER A 21 -4.27 -13.42 3.71
N LEU A 22 -5.27 -12.80 3.08
CA LEU A 22 -5.79 -11.51 3.49
C LEU A 22 -6.43 -11.56 4.88
N ILE A 23 -7.25 -12.57 5.18
CA ILE A 23 -7.83 -12.79 6.52
C ILE A 23 -6.72 -12.91 7.58
N SER A 24 -5.67 -13.68 7.26
CA SER A 24 -4.53 -13.83 8.17
C SER A 24 -3.81 -12.49 8.42
N SER A 25 -3.64 -11.67 7.38
CA SER A 25 -3.06 -10.34 7.49
C SER A 25 -3.93 -9.39 8.32
N ILE A 26 -5.24 -9.38 8.09
CA ILE A 26 -6.19 -8.59 8.89
C ILE A 26 -6.10 -8.98 10.37
N SER A 27 -6.20 -10.27 10.69
CA SER A 27 -6.14 -10.79 12.06
C SER A 27 -4.83 -10.36 12.75
N ARG A 28 -3.69 -10.59 12.09
CA ARG A 28 -2.38 -10.23 12.63
C ARG A 28 -2.25 -8.73 12.87
N THR A 29 -2.69 -7.91 11.93
CA THR A 29 -2.57 -6.46 12.05
C THR A 29 -3.43 -5.91 13.17
N LEU A 30 -4.67 -6.39 13.33
CA LEU A 30 -5.54 -6.02 14.46
C LEU A 30 -4.92 -6.43 15.79
N GLN A 31 -4.33 -7.64 15.88
CA GLN A 31 -3.61 -8.09 17.08
C GLN A 31 -2.40 -7.20 17.43
N VAL A 32 -1.57 -6.86 16.41
CA VAL A 32 -0.42 -5.96 16.59
C VAL A 32 -0.84 -4.59 17.08
N LYS A 33 -1.99 -4.09 16.60
CA LYS A 33 -2.59 -2.82 17.03
C LYS A 33 -3.36 -2.94 18.36
N LYS A 34 -3.33 -4.12 19.01
CA LYS A 34 -4.05 -4.41 20.27
C LYS A 34 -5.55 -4.14 20.20
N GLN A 35 -6.14 -4.40 19.03
CA GLN A 35 -7.58 -4.26 18.83
C GLN A 35 -8.31 -5.53 19.21
N SER A 36 -9.42 -5.37 19.95
CA SER A 36 -10.31 -6.47 20.24
C SER A 36 -11.24 -6.71 19.06
N PHE A 37 -11.30 -7.94 18.60
CA PHE A 37 -12.21 -8.38 17.54
C PHE A 37 -12.68 -9.82 17.81
N GLY A 38 -13.89 -10.12 17.34
CA GLY A 38 -14.46 -11.44 17.40
C GLY A 38 -14.11 -12.25 16.15
N LYS A 39 -15.12 -12.64 15.39
CA LYS A 39 -14.95 -13.48 14.21
C LYS A 39 -14.55 -12.67 12.98
N ILE A 40 -13.58 -13.19 12.22
CA ILE A 40 -13.27 -12.75 10.85
C ILE A 40 -13.71 -13.88 9.92
N GLN A 41 -14.62 -13.60 9.00
CA GLN A 41 -15.18 -14.62 8.12
C GLN A 41 -15.38 -14.10 6.71
N LYS A 42 -15.20 -15.00 5.74
CA LYS A 42 -15.60 -14.75 4.36
C LYS A 42 -17.12 -14.87 4.25
N ASN A 43 -17.74 -13.93 3.57
CA ASN A 43 -19.14 -14.00 3.15
C ASN A 43 -19.23 -13.62 1.67
N ASP A 44 -19.45 -14.60 0.81
CA ASP A 44 -19.34 -14.50 -0.65
C ASP A 44 -18.00 -13.89 -1.10
N SER A 45 -18.00 -12.70 -1.67
CA SER A 45 -16.79 -12.00 -2.17
C SER A 45 -16.18 -11.02 -1.17
N VAL A 46 -16.80 -10.81 0.00
CA VAL A 46 -16.33 -9.89 1.03
C VAL A 46 -15.85 -10.62 2.28
N ILE A 47 -15.09 -9.91 3.12
CA ILE A 47 -14.67 -10.39 4.44
C ILE A 47 -15.37 -9.52 5.49
N ILE A 48 -16.00 -10.18 6.46
CA ILE A 48 -16.70 -9.53 7.57
C ILE A 48 -15.83 -9.63 8.81
N VAL A 49 -15.61 -8.49 9.45
CA VAL A 49 -14.83 -8.38 10.69
C VAL A 49 -15.75 -7.87 11.80
N ASP A 50 -15.90 -8.67 12.83
CA ASP A 50 -16.61 -8.31 14.06
C ASP A 50 -15.62 -7.61 15.00
N ALA A 51 -15.55 -6.29 14.94
CA ALA A 51 -14.61 -5.49 15.72
C ALA A 51 -15.34 -4.73 16.84
N SER A 52 -14.73 -4.68 18.03
CA SER A 52 -15.26 -3.91 19.15
C SER A 52 -15.25 -2.40 18.89
N ASP A 53 -14.26 -1.92 18.12
CA ASP A 53 -14.18 -0.56 17.59
C ASP A 53 -14.10 -0.63 16.05
N PRO A 54 -15.27 -0.53 15.35
CA PRO A 54 -15.31 -0.60 13.91
C PRO A 54 -14.59 0.56 13.21
N VAL A 55 -14.54 1.74 13.81
CA VAL A 55 -13.86 2.92 13.23
C VAL A 55 -12.36 2.72 13.18
N PHE A 56 -11.79 2.32 14.31
CA PHE A 56 -10.35 2.08 14.36
C PHE A 56 -9.94 0.82 13.56
N ALA A 57 -10.78 -0.21 13.55
CA ALA A 57 -10.55 -1.41 12.76
C ALA A 57 -10.58 -1.10 11.25
N SER A 58 -11.57 -0.34 10.77
CA SER A 58 -11.67 0.05 9.35
C SER A 58 -10.45 0.85 8.90
N SER A 59 -10.04 1.85 9.70
CA SER A 59 -8.82 2.65 9.44
C SER A 59 -7.54 1.79 9.40
N THR A 60 -7.44 0.80 10.28
CA THR A 60 -6.29 -0.12 10.29
C THR A 60 -6.31 -1.03 9.06
N ILE A 61 -7.45 -1.59 8.72
CA ILE A 61 -7.61 -2.53 7.61
C ILE A 61 -7.43 -1.82 6.25
N SER A 62 -7.88 -0.57 6.10
CA SER A 62 -7.74 0.19 4.86
C SER A 62 -6.27 0.39 4.43
N SER A 63 -5.34 0.35 5.39
CA SER A 63 -3.91 0.45 5.10
C SER A 63 -3.26 -0.83 4.56
N LEU A 64 -3.97 -1.97 4.58
CA LEU A 64 -3.44 -3.26 4.15
C LEU A 64 -3.50 -3.43 2.63
N PHE A 65 -2.43 -3.95 2.06
CA PHE A 65 -2.44 -4.38 0.66
C PHE A 65 -3.36 -5.59 0.47
N GLY A 66 -4.06 -5.60 -0.65
CA GLY A 66 -5.08 -6.60 -0.97
C GLY A 66 -6.51 -6.16 -0.63
N VAL A 67 -6.68 -5.02 0.02
CA VAL A 67 -7.97 -4.42 0.33
C VAL A 67 -8.26 -3.28 -0.65
N GLU A 68 -9.38 -3.33 -1.36
CA GLU A 68 -9.81 -2.28 -2.30
C GLU A 68 -10.62 -1.18 -1.62
N LYS A 69 -11.55 -1.60 -0.76
CA LYS A 69 -12.47 -0.72 -0.04
C LYS A 69 -12.79 -1.34 1.32
N VAL A 70 -13.05 -0.50 2.30
CA VAL A 70 -13.60 -0.89 3.60
C VAL A 70 -14.88 -0.14 3.85
N ALA A 71 -15.80 -0.75 4.59
CA ALA A 71 -17.01 -0.09 5.01
C ALA A 71 -17.33 -0.44 6.47
N ILE A 72 -17.93 0.51 7.19
CA ILE A 72 -18.61 0.24 8.46
C ILE A 72 -20.08 0.11 8.12
N ALA A 73 -20.70 -1.01 8.45
CA ALA A 73 -22.05 -1.31 8.03
C ALA A 73 -22.86 -1.95 9.15
N THR A 74 -24.16 -1.75 9.06
CA THR A 74 -25.15 -2.51 9.83
C THR A 74 -25.50 -3.77 9.06
N GLU A 75 -25.33 -4.92 9.69
CA GLU A 75 -25.66 -6.23 9.15
C GLU A 75 -27.16 -6.52 9.38
N VAL A 76 -27.87 -6.86 8.31
CA VAL A 76 -29.28 -7.25 8.35
C VAL A 76 -29.53 -8.49 7.46
N GLU A 77 -30.66 -9.17 7.67
CA GLU A 77 -31.05 -10.26 6.78
C GLU A 77 -31.30 -9.74 5.36
N ASN A 78 -30.86 -10.50 4.36
CA ASN A 78 -31.08 -10.16 2.95
C ASN A 78 -32.53 -10.48 2.52
N ARG A 79 -33.49 -9.69 3.05
CA ARG A 79 -34.88 -9.67 2.66
C ARG A 79 -35.26 -8.29 2.20
N PHE A 80 -35.94 -8.18 1.07
CA PHE A 80 -36.24 -6.91 0.41
C PHE A 80 -36.71 -5.81 1.38
N ASN A 81 -37.82 -6.05 2.10
CA ASN A 81 -38.42 -5.07 3.01
C ASN A 81 -37.51 -4.74 4.21
N VAL A 82 -36.74 -5.70 4.71
CA VAL A 82 -35.81 -5.51 5.82
C VAL A 82 -34.68 -4.57 5.40
N VAL A 83 -34.11 -4.81 4.23
CA VAL A 83 -33.00 -4.01 3.69
C VAL A 83 -33.49 -2.60 3.36
N VAL A 84 -34.62 -2.44 2.67
CA VAL A 84 -35.22 -1.13 2.35
C VAL A 84 -35.45 -0.33 3.63
N SER A 85 -36.05 -0.95 4.66
CA SER A 85 -36.26 -0.31 5.95
C SER A 85 -34.96 0.12 6.65
N ALA A 86 -33.91 -0.73 6.57
CA ALA A 86 -32.61 -0.43 7.15
C ALA A 86 -31.91 0.72 6.41
N ILE A 87 -31.94 0.74 5.07
CA ILE A 87 -31.41 1.85 4.27
C ILE A 87 -32.11 3.15 4.63
N ALA A 88 -33.45 3.12 4.69
CA ALA A 88 -34.24 4.31 5.02
C ALA A 88 -33.93 4.81 6.44
N LYS A 89 -33.82 3.91 7.43
CA LYS A 89 -33.47 4.26 8.82
C LYS A 89 -32.08 4.89 8.91
N ILE A 90 -31.06 4.26 8.32
CA ILE A 90 -29.70 4.75 8.33
C ILE A 90 -29.59 6.06 7.56
N GLY A 91 -30.20 6.13 6.37
CA GLY A 91 -30.20 7.34 5.55
C GLY A 91 -30.83 8.54 6.27
N THR A 92 -31.95 8.34 6.96
CA THR A 92 -32.61 9.42 7.77
C THR A 92 -31.63 9.95 8.84
N ASN A 93 -30.78 9.11 9.42
CA ASN A 93 -29.82 9.54 10.44
C ASN A 93 -28.55 10.20 9.86
N LEU A 94 -28.22 9.92 8.59
CA LEU A 94 -27.01 10.43 7.96
C LEU A 94 -27.22 11.69 7.13
N LEU A 95 -28.43 11.91 6.64
CA LEU A 95 -28.78 13.04 5.76
C LEU A 95 -28.96 14.34 6.53
N LEU A 96 -28.39 15.41 6.00
CA LEU A 96 -28.55 16.76 6.50
C LEU A 96 -29.56 17.53 5.65
N ASN A 97 -30.01 18.68 6.18
CA ASN A 97 -30.97 19.51 5.50
C ASN A 97 -30.52 19.97 4.11
N GLY A 98 -31.33 19.72 3.09
CA GLY A 98 -31.07 20.12 1.71
C GLY A 98 -30.12 19.22 0.93
N GLU A 99 -29.51 18.19 1.54
CA GLU A 99 -28.59 17.29 0.85
C GLU A 99 -29.24 16.45 -0.24
N ARG A 100 -28.51 16.20 -1.31
CA ARG A 100 -28.86 15.23 -2.35
C ARG A 100 -28.24 13.88 -1.99
N PHE A 101 -29.08 12.85 -2.00
CA PHE A 101 -28.62 11.49 -1.70
C PHE A 101 -28.73 10.58 -2.93
N TYR A 102 -27.82 9.64 -3.02
CA TYR A 102 -27.85 8.57 -4.03
C TYR A 102 -27.82 7.22 -3.33
N VAL A 103 -28.81 6.37 -3.61
CA VAL A 103 -28.86 5.00 -3.10
C VAL A 103 -28.23 4.09 -4.13
N GLN A 104 -27.21 3.33 -3.72
CA GLN A 104 -26.53 2.35 -4.56
C GLN A 104 -26.56 1.00 -3.85
N VAL A 105 -27.06 -0.02 -4.54
CA VAL A 105 -27.12 -1.39 -4.06
C VAL A 105 -26.33 -2.30 -5.00
N GLU A 106 -25.35 -3.00 -4.46
CA GLU A 106 -24.50 -3.93 -5.20
C GLU A 106 -24.51 -5.31 -4.55
N GLY A 107 -24.08 -6.33 -5.31
CA GLY A 107 -23.93 -7.69 -4.81
C GLY A 107 -24.83 -8.69 -5.51
N GLN A 108 -24.94 -9.89 -4.93
CA GLN A 108 -25.71 -11.01 -5.50
C GLN A 108 -27.05 -11.20 -4.78
N VAL A 109 -28.09 -11.28 -5.57
CA VAL A 109 -29.47 -11.60 -5.11
C VAL A 109 -30.09 -12.63 -6.02
N THR A 110 -31.03 -13.40 -5.48
CA THR A 110 -31.74 -14.45 -6.21
C THR A 110 -33.19 -14.07 -6.54
N ASP A 111 -33.83 -13.27 -5.67
CA ASP A 111 -35.29 -13.11 -5.71
C ASP A 111 -35.76 -11.72 -6.15
N TYR A 112 -34.86 -10.78 -6.34
CA TYR A 112 -35.18 -9.40 -6.76
C TYR A 112 -33.96 -8.73 -7.41
N MET A 113 -34.17 -7.60 -8.09
CA MET A 113 -33.06 -6.86 -8.67
C MET A 113 -32.55 -5.77 -7.70
N PRO A 114 -31.22 -5.55 -7.61
CA PRO A 114 -30.67 -4.44 -6.82
C PRO A 114 -31.31 -3.09 -7.14
N LYS A 115 -31.66 -2.88 -8.41
CA LYS A 115 -32.30 -1.65 -8.89
C LYS A 115 -33.69 -1.40 -8.29
N ASP A 116 -34.47 -2.48 -8.09
CA ASP A 116 -35.80 -2.35 -7.46
C ASP A 116 -35.67 -1.92 -6.00
N MET A 117 -34.65 -2.44 -5.32
CA MET A 117 -34.33 -2.04 -3.95
C MET A 117 -33.86 -0.58 -3.85
N GLU A 118 -33.02 -0.12 -4.79
CA GLU A 118 -32.62 1.30 -4.87
C GLU A 118 -33.83 2.22 -5.00
N LEU A 119 -34.76 1.88 -5.89
CA LEU A 119 -35.98 2.65 -6.12
C LEU A 119 -36.91 2.67 -4.86
N ALA A 120 -37.14 1.51 -4.25
CA ALA A 120 -37.94 1.39 -3.06
C ALA A 120 -37.33 2.13 -1.87
N ALA A 121 -36.01 2.01 -1.67
CA ALA A 121 -35.31 2.72 -0.61
C ALA A 121 -35.30 4.24 -0.85
N THR A 122 -35.14 4.68 -2.11
CA THR A 122 -35.22 6.10 -2.48
C THR A 122 -36.60 6.68 -2.16
N SER A 123 -37.66 5.98 -2.54
CA SER A 123 -39.05 6.41 -2.24
C SER A 123 -39.30 6.51 -0.74
N SER A 124 -38.86 5.47 0.01
CA SER A 124 -39.02 5.49 1.48
C SER A 124 -38.18 6.60 2.16
N LEU A 125 -37.02 6.96 1.62
CA LEU A 125 -36.22 8.08 2.11
C LEU A 125 -36.90 9.42 1.84
N ILE A 126 -37.43 9.64 0.64
CA ILE A 126 -38.18 10.87 0.31
C ILE A 126 -39.31 11.09 1.30
N GLU A 127 -40.10 10.05 1.58
CA GLU A 127 -41.19 10.12 2.53
C GLU A 127 -40.70 10.46 3.95
N LYS A 128 -39.63 9.82 4.42
CA LYS A 128 -39.12 9.99 5.79
C LYS A 128 -38.34 11.28 6.02
N THR A 129 -37.82 11.88 4.97
CA THR A 129 -36.92 13.06 5.05
C THR A 129 -37.57 14.34 4.50
N VAL A 130 -38.90 14.36 4.36
CA VAL A 130 -39.66 15.55 3.91
C VAL A 130 -39.26 16.81 4.71
N ASN A 131 -39.14 16.68 6.02
CA ASN A 131 -38.77 17.80 6.90
C ASN A 131 -37.33 18.29 6.69
N LEU A 132 -36.45 17.46 6.12
CA LEU A 132 -35.04 17.79 5.82
C LEU A 132 -34.86 18.35 4.42
N GLN A 133 -35.95 18.46 3.63
CA GLN A 133 -35.90 18.95 2.24
C GLN A 133 -34.86 18.27 1.38
N THR A 134 -34.52 17.02 1.68
CA THR A 134 -33.53 16.24 0.91
C THR A 134 -34.10 15.84 -0.45
N LYS A 135 -33.23 15.61 -1.42
CA LYS A 135 -33.65 15.27 -2.77
C LYS A 135 -32.83 14.08 -3.29
N PRO A 136 -33.41 13.19 -4.10
CA PRO A 136 -32.61 12.17 -4.80
C PRO A 136 -31.64 12.84 -5.76
N GLY A 137 -30.42 12.37 -5.76
CA GLY A 137 -29.34 12.73 -6.68
C GLY A 137 -29.09 11.65 -7.72
N THR A 138 -27.98 11.78 -8.43
CA THR A 138 -27.47 10.81 -9.38
C THR A 138 -26.07 10.36 -8.96
N GLU A 139 -25.55 9.30 -9.58
CA GLU A 139 -24.18 8.85 -9.34
C GLU A 139 -23.14 9.97 -9.49
N ALA A 140 -23.31 10.83 -10.50
CA ALA A 140 -22.39 11.95 -10.76
C ALA A 140 -22.67 13.20 -9.91
N ASN A 141 -23.84 13.29 -9.27
CA ASN A 141 -24.25 14.51 -8.58
C ASN A 141 -25.09 14.18 -7.32
N HIS A 142 -24.39 13.89 -6.24
CA HIS A 142 -24.93 13.66 -4.91
C HIS A 142 -23.99 14.22 -3.84
N ASP A 143 -24.56 14.55 -2.70
CA ASP A 143 -23.81 15.01 -1.52
C ASP A 143 -23.53 13.82 -0.57
N LYS A 144 -24.46 12.84 -0.56
CA LYS A 144 -24.36 11.62 0.27
C LYS A 144 -24.64 10.36 -0.54
N LEU A 145 -23.70 9.41 -0.52
CA LEU A 145 -23.89 8.06 -1.03
C LEU A 145 -24.38 7.14 0.08
N LEU A 146 -25.52 6.50 -0.13
CA LEU A 146 -26.06 5.45 0.74
C LEU A 146 -25.80 4.10 0.07
N TYR A 147 -24.69 3.51 0.42
CA TYR A 147 -24.20 2.28 -0.21
C TYR A 147 -24.63 1.05 0.58
N THR A 148 -25.11 0.02 -0.12
CA THR A 148 -25.49 -1.26 0.47
C THR A 148 -24.89 -2.41 -0.35
N TYR A 149 -24.28 -3.36 0.33
CA TYR A 149 -23.74 -4.56 -0.32
C TYR A 149 -24.51 -5.80 0.10
N LEU A 150 -24.96 -6.57 -0.91
CA LEU A 150 -25.78 -7.77 -0.74
C LEU A 150 -24.95 -9.04 -0.91
N THR A 151 -25.08 -9.96 0.02
CA THR A 151 -24.63 -11.35 -0.08
C THR A 151 -25.81 -12.28 -0.08
N LYS A 152 -25.63 -13.55 -0.34
CA LYS A 152 -26.75 -14.52 -0.36
C LYS A 152 -27.58 -14.53 0.93
N SER A 153 -26.96 -14.33 2.08
CA SER A 153 -27.61 -14.44 3.39
C SER A 153 -27.88 -13.11 4.09
N HIS A 154 -27.03 -12.11 3.85
CA HIS A 154 -27.06 -10.84 4.59
C HIS A 154 -26.92 -9.66 3.64
N ALA A 155 -27.43 -8.52 4.09
CA ALA A 155 -27.17 -7.21 3.50
C ALA A 155 -26.38 -6.37 4.48
N TYR A 156 -25.45 -5.59 3.96
CA TYR A 156 -24.57 -4.70 4.70
C TYR A 156 -24.91 -3.26 4.31
N VAL A 157 -25.69 -2.59 5.13
CA VAL A 157 -26.06 -1.18 4.90
C VAL A 157 -24.97 -0.29 5.47
N CYS A 158 -24.21 0.36 4.59
CA CYS A 158 -23.02 1.07 4.97
C CYS A 158 -23.32 2.45 5.57
N ILE A 159 -22.72 2.72 6.72
CA ILE A 159 -22.72 4.01 7.40
C ILE A 159 -21.56 4.86 6.87
N PHE A 160 -20.46 4.20 6.55
CA PHE A 160 -19.23 4.83 6.08
C PHE A 160 -18.51 3.89 5.09
N THR A 161 -17.90 4.47 4.07
CA THR A 161 -17.05 3.73 3.12
C THR A 161 -15.77 4.51 2.87
N ASP A 162 -14.64 3.82 2.74
CA ASP A 162 -13.34 4.41 2.43
C ASP A 162 -12.56 3.56 1.43
N LYS A 163 -11.81 4.23 0.56
CA LYS A 163 -10.88 3.58 -0.35
C LYS A 163 -9.69 3.05 0.44
N ALA A 164 -9.23 1.86 0.10
CA ALA A 164 -8.10 1.23 0.77
C ALA A 164 -6.85 1.15 -0.14
N ALA A 165 -5.78 0.54 0.36
CA ALA A 165 -4.46 0.53 -0.30
C ALA A 165 -4.41 -0.25 -1.63
N GLY A 166 -5.41 -1.08 -1.93
CA GLY A 166 -5.44 -1.92 -3.13
C GLY A 166 -4.30 -2.95 -3.16
N GLY A 167 -3.92 -3.37 -4.37
CA GLY A 167 -2.78 -4.28 -4.57
C GLY A 167 -3.07 -5.73 -4.18
N VAL A 168 -2.04 -6.44 -3.71
CA VAL A 168 -2.05 -7.89 -3.44
C VAL A 168 -1.62 -8.12 -1.98
N PRO A 169 -2.22 -9.08 -1.25
CA PRO A 169 -1.86 -9.35 0.13
C PRO A 169 -0.37 -9.61 0.30
N HIS A 170 0.23 -9.01 1.32
CA HIS A 170 1.66 -9.14 1.61
C HIS A 170 2.09 -10.60 1.73
N LYS A 171 3.27 -10.94 1.18
CA LYS A 171 3.85 -12.30 1.12
C LYS A 171 3.05 -13.34 0.31
N SER A 172 1.97 -12.98 -0.33
CA SER A 172 1.15 -13.94 -1.08
C SER A 172 1.78 -14.42 -2.40
N GLN A 173 2.90 -13.82 -2.82
CA GLN A 173 3.67 -14.26 -3.99
C GLN A 173 4.71 -15.35 -3.68
N ASN A 174 4.86 -15.75 -2.40
CA ASN A 174 5.83 -16.77 -1.95
C ASN A 174 7.27 -16.53 -2.46
N ALA A 175 7.64 -15.28 -2.64
CA ALA A 175 8.95 -14.89 -3.12
C ALA A 175 9.43 -13.64 -2.38
N THR A 176 10.76 -13.61 -2.10
CA THR A 176 11.43 -12.48 -1.47
C THR A 176 12.20 -11.68 -2.51
N ILE A 177 12.09 -10.36 -2.45
CA ILE A 177 12.85 -9.42 -3.28
C ILE A 177 13.73 -8.55 -2.38
N LEU A 178 15.00 -8.43 -2.73
CA LEU A 178 15.92 -7.49 -2.08
C LEU A 178 15.78 -6.12 -2.76
N CYS A 179 15.39 -5.11 -1.99
CA CYS A 179 15.23 -3.72 -2.43
C CYS A 179 16.28 -2.83 -1.77
N CYS A 180 16.68 -1.77 -2.45
CA CYS A 180 17.51 -0.73 -1.86
C CYS A 180 16.77 0.61 -1.85
N ILE A 181 16.70 1.25 -0.68
CA ILE A 181 16.20 2.61 -0.53
C ILE A 181 17.41 3.55 -0.37
N TYR A 182 17.55 4.50 -1.29
CA TYR A 182 18.65 5.46 -1.32
C TYR A 182 18.20 6.88 -1.74
N ASP A 183 16.93 7.02 -2.13
CA ASP A 183 16.23 8.25 -2.46
C ASP A 183 14.71 8.02 -2.53
N GLU A 184 13.97 9.03 -2.93
CA GLU A 184 12.51 9.01 -3.02
C GLU A 184 12.02 8.03 -4.10
N LEU A 185 12.66 7.97 -5.24
CA LEU A 185 12.28 7.08 -6.34
C LEU A 185 12.47 5.59 -5.95
N SER A 186 13.55 5.28 -5.26
CA SER A 186 13.80 3.93 -4.75
C SER A 186 12.83 3.53 -3.63
N ALA A 187 12.33 4.49 -2.87
CA ALA A 187 11.29 4.27 -1.87
C ALA A 187 9.95 3.91 -2.53
N ILE A 188 9.56 4.65 -3.58
CA ILE A 188 8.36 4.35 -4.38
C ILE A 188 8.49 2.96 -5.02
N SER A 189 9.66 2.63 -5.58
CA SER A 189 9.98 1.31 -6.11
C SER A 189 9.76 0.19 -5.08
N CYS A 190 10.23 0.40 -3.86
CA CYS A 190 10.06 -0.56 -2.75
C CYS A 190 8.58 -0.76 -2.40
N LEU A 191 7.81 0.33 -2.34
CA LEU A 191 6.37 0.29 -2.04
C LEU A 191 5.59 -0.43 -3.14
N GLN A 192 5.92 -0.21 -4.40
CA GLN A 192 5.30 -0.93 -5.53
C GLN A 192 5.49 -2.45 -5.41
N ILE A 193 6.67 -2.91 -4.98
CA ILE A 193 6.93 -4.34 -4.78
C ILE A 193 6.09 -4.90 -3.61
N LEU A 194 5.97 -4.15 -2.53
CA LEU A 194 5.08 -4.52 -1.42
C LEU A 194 3.63 -4.62 -1.89
N LYS A 195 3.17 -3.65 -2.70
CA LYS A 195 1.81 -3.61 -3.27
C LYS A 195 1.55 -4.77 -4.25
N MET A 196 2.60 -5.33 -4.86
CA MET A 196 2.53 -6.55 -5.69
C MET A 196 2.48 -7.85 -4.86
N GLY A 197 2.55 -7.78 -3.54
CA GLY A 197 2.41 -8.93 -2.62
C GLY A 197 3.69 -9.74 -2.38
N PHE A 198 4.86 -9.20 -2.67
CA PHE A 198 6.15 -9.84 -2.38
C PHE A 198 6.59 -9.58 -0.93
N ASP A 199 7.39 -10.52 -0.38
CA ASP A 199 8.19 -10.25 0.81
C ASP A 199 9.38 -9.37 0.43
N VAL A 200 9.67 -8.32 1.20
CA VAL A 200 10.73 -7.37 0.88
C VAL A 200 11.79 -7.36 1.97
N LYS A 201 13.06 -7.54 1.55
CA LYS A 201 14.22 -7.24 2.39
C LYS A 201 14.79 -5.89 1.99
N ILE A 202 14.93 -4.99 2.96
CA ILE A 202 15.29 -3.60 2.73
C ILE A 202 16.76 -3.38 3.06
N LEU A 203 17.52 -2.92 2.06
CA LEU A 203 18.82 -2.33 2.17
C LEU A 203 18.69 -0.81 2.10
N VAL A 204 19.39 -0.08 2.94
CA VAL A 204 19.49 1.38 2.91
C VAL A 204 20.90 1.77 2.51
N CYS A 205 21.03 2.59 1.46
CA CYS A 205 22.33 3.14 1.04
C CYS A 205 22.30 4.67 1.16
N TYR A 206 23.24 5.24 1.90
CA TYR A 206 23.32 6.68 2.17
C TYR A 206 24.78 7.17 2.14
N ARG A 207 25.00 8.48 1.91
CA ARG A 207 26.34 9.11 1.87
C ARG A 207 26.69 9.80 3.20
N ASN A 208 25.73 10.52 3.77
CA ASN A 208 25.91 11.31 4.98
C ASN A 208 24.68 11.20 5.88
N ASP A 209 24.78 11.76 7.08
CA ASP A 209 23.74 11.62 8.11
C ASP A 209 22.44 12.40 7.75
N SER A 210 22.55 13.49 6.99
CA SER A 210 21.37 14.22 6.50
C SER A 210 20.56 13.36 5.50
N GLU A 211 21.24 12.69 4.57
CA GLU A 211 20.62 11.77 3.61
C GLU A 211 20.00 10.57 4.34
N LEU A 212 20.71 10.02 5.35
CA LEU A 212 20.18 8.96 6.20
C LEU A 212 18.90 9.38 6.92
N LEU A 213 18.88 10.55 7.54
CA LEU A 213 17.71 11.04 8.26
C LEU A 213 16.50 11.21 7.33
N ASN A 214 16.72 11.73 6.13
CA ASN A 214 15.66 11.87 5.13
C ASN A 214 15.10 10.49 4.71
N ILE A 215 15.98 9.53 4.42
CA ILE A 215 15.57 8.16 4.06
C ILE A 215 14.78 7.50 5.20
N VAL A 216 15.23 7.65 6.45
CA VAL A 216 14.54 7.08 7.62
C VAL A 216 13.15 7.68 7.81
N LYS A 217 12.97 8.99 7.56
CA LYS A 217 11.65 9.64 7.54
C LYS A 217 10.72 9.03 6.48
N ILE A 218 11.24 8.79 5.27
CA ILE A 218 10.48 8.14 4.20
C ILE A 218 10.12 6.69 4.59
N MET A 219 11.08 5.94 5.13
CA MET A 219 10.85 4.56 5.57
C MET A 219 9.78 4.47 6.65
N ASN A 220 9.63 5.49 7.50
CA ASN A 220 8.56 5.53 8.52
C ASN A 220 7.16 5.50 7.92
N GLN A 221 6.99 5.87 6.64
CA GLN A 221 5.73 5.77 5.90
C GLN A 221 5.54 4.39 5.24
N ILE A 222 6.63 3.66 4.99
CA ILE A 222 6.60 2.36 4.32
C ILE A 222 6.49 1.21 5.33
N LEU A 223 7.24 1.27 6.42
CA LEU A 223 7.35 0.19 7.41
C LEU A 223 6.00 -0.24 8.01
N PRO A 224 5.04 0.65 8.33
CA PRO A 224 3.73 0.25 8.84
C PRO A 224 2.89 -0.58 7.87
N ARG A 225 3.23 -0.55 6.57
CA ARG A 225 2.55 -1.32 5.52
C ARG A 225 3.13 -2.72 5.33
N VAL A 226 4.25 -3.01 6.00
CA VAL A 226 4.82 -4.35 6.07
C VAL A 226 4.10 -5.10 7.19
N ASP A 227 3.36 -6.14 6.81
CA ASP A 227 2.61 -6.99 7.77
C ASP A 227 3.57 -7.88 8.59
N GLN A 228 4.37 -7.24 9.45
CA GLN A 228 5.32 -7.88 10.37
C GLN A 228 5.47 -7.02 11.63
N THR A 229 5.69 -7.68 12.77
CA THR A 229 5.98 -6.97 14.05
C THR A 229 7.41 -6.47 14.11
N LYS A 230 8.34 -7.19 13.49
CA LYS A 230 9.77 -6.86 13.46
C LYS A 230 10.31 -6.91 12.05
N VAL A 231 11.14 -5.95 11.70
CA VAL A 231 11.82 -5.87 10.40
C VAL A 231 13.31 -5.73 10.60
N THR A 232 14.08 -6.53 9.85
CA THR A 232 15.54 -6.40 9.79
C THR A 232 15.91 -5.52 8.61
N LEU A 233 16.61 -4.42 8.90
CA LEU A 233 17.10 -3.45 7.94
C LEU A 233 18.63 -3.54 7.86
N GLN A 234 19.16 -3.38 6.66
CA GLN A 234 20.60 -3.33 6.43
C GLN A 234 21.00 -1.95 5.94
N PHE A 235 22.12 -1.42 6.44
CA PHE A 235 22.61 -0.09 6.14
C PHE A 235 24.03 -0.14 5.61
N CYS A 236 24.27 0.58 4.49
CA CYS A 236 25.56 0.72 3.85
C CYS A 236 25.87 2.20 3.62
N LYS A 237 27.00 2.69 4.14
CA LYS A 237 27.48 4.07 3.89
C LYS A 237 28.30 4.09 2.60
N LEU A 238 27.90 4.92 1.64
CA LEU A 238 28.59 5.08 0.35
C LEU A 238 29.60 6.22 0.47
N LYS A 239 30.86 5.94 0.14
CA LYS A 239 31.89 6.99 -0.02
C LYS A 239 31.90 7.45 -1.46
N LEU A 240 31.15 8.49 -1.75
CA LEU A 240 31.02 9.15 -3.06
C LEU A 240 31.33 10.65 -2.88
N ASP A 241 32.30 11.09 -3.66
CA ASP A 241 32.68 12.51 -3.73
C ASP A 241 31.76 13.21 -4.74
N SER A 242 31.10 14.29 -4.37
CA SER A 242 30.36 15.22 -5.23
C SER A 242 28.97 14.80 -5.82
N SER A 243 28.25 15.81 -6.32
CA SER A 243 26.95 15.77 -6.99
C SER A 243 27.11 15.89 -8.52
N GLY A 244 26.20 15.27 -9.30
CA GLY A 244 26.17 15.37 -10.76
C GLY A 244 25.58 14.11 -11.43
N SER A 245 25.13 14.20 -12.69
CA SER A 245 24.48 13.11 -13.41
C SER A 245 25.38 11.87 -13.56
N SER A 246 26.68 12.06 -13.80
CA SER A 246 27.65 10.96 -13.88
C SER A 246 27.81 10.23 -12.54
N ASN A 247 27.69 10.94 -11.42
CA ASN A 247 27.76 10.37 -10.08
C ASN A 247 26.48 9.61 -9.71
N LEU A 248 25.31 10.00 -10.26
CA LEU A 248 24.07 9.25 -10.09
C LEU A 248 24.20 7.85 -10.72
N LEU A 249 24.70 7.75 -11.95
CA LEU A 249 24.95 6.46 -12.61
C LEU A 249 25.95 5.61 -11.83
N LEU A 250 27.05 6.21 -11.36
CA LEU A 250 28.06 5.55 -10.54
C LEU A 250 27.48 5.07 -9.20
N LYS A 251 26.64 5.91 -8.54
CA LYS A 251 25.93 5.54 -7.31
C LYS A 251 25.06 4.30 -7.54
N ILE A 252 24.21 4.32 -8.57
CA ILE A 252 23.30 3.21 -8.88
C ILE A 252 24.05 1.95 -9.25
N ALA A 253 25.10 2.04 -10.07
CA ALA A 253 25.94 0.89 -10.44
C ALA A 253 26.65 0.28 -9.21
N ALA A 254 27.13 1.09 -8.27
CA ALA A 254 27.71 0.62 -7.01
C ALA A 254 26.65 -0.05 -6.11
N ILE A 255 25.45 0.51 -6.03
CA ILE A 255 24.32 -0.09 -5.31
C ILE A 255 23.94 -1.44 -5.93
N THR A 256 23.93 -1.57 -7.25
CA THR A 256 23.70 -2.86 -7.93
C THR A 256 24.69 -3.91 -7.49
N GLU A 257 25.98 -3.60 -7.41
CA GLU A 257 27.00 -4.54 -6.90
C GLU A 257 26.79 -4.93 -5.43
N ILE A 258 26.40 -3.96 -4.60
CA ILE A 258 26.09 -4.23 -3.18
C ILE A 258 24.86 -5.14 -3.07
N LEU A 259 23.80 -4.86 -3.83
CA LEU A 259 22.60 -5.68 -3.88
C LEU A 259 22.90 -7.11 -4.32
N VAL A 260 23.67 -7.28 -5.38
CA VAL A 260 24.11 -8.60 -5.88
C VAL A 260 24.87 -9.37 -4.80
N SER A 261 25.79 -8.72 -4.11
CA SER A 261 26.60 -9.34 -3.04
C SER A 261 25.72 -9.77 -1.85
N ILE A 262 24.81 -8.90 -1.42
CA ILE A 262 23.89 -9.17 -0.30
C ILE A 262 22.86 -10.24 -0.68
N ALA A 263 22.34 -10.22 -1.91
CA ALA A 263 21.39 -11.22 -2.39
C ALA A 263 22.00 -12.63 -2.35
N LYS A 264 23.27 -12.77 -2.76
CA LYS A 264 23.98 -14.04 -2.68
C LYS A 264 24.19 -14.53 -1.26
N ILE A 265 24.63 -13.65 -0.35
CA ILE A 265 24.83 -13.98 1.07
C ILE A 265 23.52 -14.46 1.69
N ASN A 266 22.42 -13.79 1.38
CA ASN A 266 21.08 -14.09 1.95
C ASN A 266 20.29 -15.13 1.15
N LYS A 267 20.85 -15.70 0.08
CA LYS A 267 20.19 -16.65 -0.82
C LYS A 267 18.88 -16.13 -1.43
N ILE A 268 18.84 -14.83 -1.73
CA ILE A 268 17.68 -14.16 -2.35
C ILE A 268 17.90 -14.17 -3.87
N GLN A 269 16.94 -14.67 -4.62
CA GLN A 269 17.07 -14.79 -6.08
C GLN A 269 16.72 -13.51 -6.84
N ARG A 270 15.87 -12.64 -6.27
CA ARG A 270 15.36 -11.45 -6.96
C ARG A 270 15.91 -10.17 -6.35
N VAL A 271 16.35 -9.27 -7.22
CA VAL A 271 16.95 -7.97 -6.85
C VAL A 271 16.19 -6.86 -7.55
N SER A 272 15.66 -5.93 -6.77
CA SER A 272 14.97 -4.77 -7.32
C SER A 272 15.91 -3.62 -7.62
N LEU A 273 15.73 -3.02 -8.78
CA LEU A 273 16.38 -1.78 -9.17
C LEU A 273 15.35 -0.67 -9.38
N ALA A 274 15.55 0.45 -8.72
CA ALA A 274 14.76 1.66 -8.91
C ALA A 274 15.23 2.43 -10.16
N ILE A 275 15.21 1.74 -11.31
CA ILE A 275 15.63 2.27 -12.61
C ILE A 275 14.42 2.21 -13.54
N SER A 276 14.12 3.34 -14.18
CA SER A 276 13.10 3.43 -15.21
C SER A 276 13.72 3.77 -16.56
N PRO A 277 13.36 3.08 -17.65
CA PRO A 277 13.78 3.45 -19.00
C PRO A 277 13.32 4.85 -19.43
N MET A 278 12.32 5.41 -18.75
CA MET A 278 11.84 6.79 -18.97
C MET A 278 12.81 7.84 -18.42
N ILE A 279 13.65 7.47 -17.44
CA ILE A 279 14.61 8.36 -16.78
C ILE A 279 16.03 8.06 -17.22
N PHE A 280 16.37 6.79 -17.29
CA PHE A 280 17.75 6.35 -17.54
C PHE A 280 17.93 5.84 -18.97
N PRO A 281 19.13 6.03 -19.56
CA PRO A 281 19.42 5.51 -20.90
C PRO A 281 19.31 4.00 -20.97
N ALA A 282 18.80 3.46 -22.09
CA ALA A 282 18.62 2.02 -22.28
C ALA A 282 19.90 1.21 -22.00
N TRP A 283 21.07 1.70 -22.48
CA TRP A 283 22.34 1.04 -22.22
C TRP A 283 22.68 0.90 -20.72
N PHE A 284 22.21 1.82 -19.89
CA PHE A 284 22.44 1.78 -18.44
C PHE A 284 21.51 0.77 -17.76
N VAL A 285 20.25 0.70 -18.20
CA VAL A 285 19.30 -0.31 -17.75
C VAL A 285 19.82 -1.69 -18.08
N GLU A 286 20.24 -1.91 -19.32
CA GLU A 286 20.84 -3.15 -19.81
C GLU A 286 22.11 -3.53 -19.03
N TYR A 287 23.03 -2.57 -18.85
CA TYR A 287 24.26 -2.78 -18.07
C TYR A 287 23.97 -3.36 -16.68
N ASN A 288 23.02 -2.79 -15.94
CA ASN A 288 22.69 -3.26 -14.59
C ASN A 288 21.96 -4.61 -14.63
N ALA A 289 21.07 -4.82 -15.60
CA ALA A 289 20.36 -6.09 -15.79
C ALA A 289 21.34 -7.24 -16.06
N ILE A 290 22.27 -7.06 -17.02
CA ILE A 290 23.28 -8.06 -17.37
C ILE A 290 24.14 -8.41 -16.15
N ARG A 291 24.56 -7.44 -15.34
CA ARG A 291 25.37 -7.70 -14.13
C ARG A 291 24.64 -8.58 -13.13
N ILE A 292 23.33 -8.41 -12.96
CA ILE A 292 22.51 -9.25 -12.09
C ILE A 292 22.35 -10.65 -12.67
N PHE A 293 22.04 -10.77 -13.96
CA PHE A 293 21.91 -12.06 -14.65
C PHE A 293 23.21 -12.89 -14.64
N GLN A 294 24.37 -12.25 -14.84
CA GLN A 294 25.69 -12.91 -14.79
C GLN A 294 25.99 -13.52 -13.41
N LYS A 295 25.23 -13.18 -12.39
CA LYS A 295 25.36 -13.74 -11.04
C LYS A 295 24.26 -14.74 -10.69
N ASN A 296 23.50 -15.20 -11.68
CA ASN A 296 22.34 -16.09 -11.55
C ASN A 296 21.25 -15.51 -10.64
N LEU A 297 21.03 -14.20 -10.73
CA LEU A 297 19.96 -13.49 -10.03
C LEU A 297 18.98 -12.91 -11.05
N ILE A 298 17.76 -12.62 -10.62
CA ILE A 298 16.68 -12.08 -11.45
C ILE A 298 16.53 -10.59 -11.14
N PRO A 299 16.79 -9.68 -12.10
CA PRO A 299 16.49 -8.26 -11.92
C PRO A 299 14.98 -8.01 -11.93
N TRP A 300 14.53 -7.12 -11.08
CA TRP A 300 13.14 -6.68 -10.97
C TRP A 300 13.06 -5.16 -11.14
N PHE A 301 12.26 -4.70 -12.10
CA PHE A 301 12.12 -3.28 -12.44
C PHE A 301 10.69 -2.81 -12.18
N PRO A 302 10.34 -2.40 -10.94
CA PRO A 302 8.97 -2.00 -10.61
C PRO A 302 8.56 -0.66 -11.23
N LEU A 303 9.52 0.13 -11.72
CA LEU A 303 9.31 1.42 -12.35
C LEU A 303 9.47 1.37 -13.88
N THR A 304 9.10 0.26 -14.51
CA THR A 304 9.23 0.08 -15.97
C THR A 304 8.38 1.10 -16.74
N GLY A 305 7.19 1.44 -16.22
CA GLY A 305 6.39 2.58 -16.66
C GLY A 305 6.31 3.62 -15.55
N ILE A 306 6.14 4.89 -15.93
CA ILE A 306 5.80 5.98 -15.01
C ILE A 306 4.41 6.44 -15.39
N ASP A 307 3.42 5.94 -14.70
CA ASP A 307 2.01 6.26 -14.87
C ASP A 307 1.41 6.89 -13.61
N ASN A 308 0.11 7.18 -13.66
CA ASN A 308 -0.60 7.76 -12.53
C ASN A 308 -0.51 6.93 -11.25
N SER A 309 -0.35 5.59 -11.35
CA SER A 309 -0.25 4.73 -10.16
C SER A 309 1.01 5.00 -9.34
N ILE A 310 2.10 5.43 -9.98
CA ILE A 310 3.34 5.84 -9.30
C ILE A 310 3.12 7.15 -8.56
N PHE A 311 2.42 8.10 -9.17
CA PHE A 311 2.09 9.37 -8.51
C PHE A 311 1.14 9.16 -7.32
N GLU A 312 0.11 8.33 -7.46
CA GLU A 312 -0.77 7.94 -6.34
C GLU A 312 0.04 7.26 -5.22
N THR A 313 0.93 6.34 -5.58
CA THR A 313 1.82 5.67 -4.62
C THR A 313 2.72 6.65 -3.89
N ALA A 314 3.26 7.66 -4.59
CA ALA A 314 4.04 8.73 -3.97
C ALA A 314 3.22 9.54 -2.96
N LYS A 315 1.96 9.86 -3.30
CA LYS A 315 1.01 10.53 -2.40
C LYS A 315 0.73 9.70 -1.15
N GLU A 316 0.50 8.41 -1.31
CA GLU A 316 0.23 7.50 -0.19
C GLU A 316 1.32 7.50 0.89
N ILE A 317 2.56 7.82 0.56
CA ILE A 317 3.70 7.87 1.49
C ILE A 317 4.23 9.29 1.74
N GLY A 318 3.43 10.31 1.41
CA GLY A 318 3.77 11.72 1.67
C GLY A 318 4.94 12.25 0.85
N LEU A 319 5.21 11.66 -0.32
CA LEU A 319 6.27 12.09 -1.24
C LEU A 319 5.79 13.06 -2.33
N GLU A 320 4.58 13.59 -2.24
CA GLU A 320 4.03 14.57 -3.20
C GLU A 320 4.96 15.76 -3.43
N LYS A 321 5.54 16.29 -2.35
CA LYS A 321 6.49 17.40 -2.40
C LYS A 321 7.77 17.10 -3.20
N HIS A 322 8.05 15.81 -3.45
CA HIS A 322 9.23 15.35 -4.18
C HIS A 322 8.94 14.94 -5.62
N LEU A 323 7.67 15.03 -6.08
CA LEU A 323 7.31 14.70 -7.46
C LEU A 323 8.05 15.59 -8.47
N SER A 324 8.22 16.87 -8.17
CA SER A 324 9.03 17.79 -8.99
C SER A 324 10.50 17.34 -9.12
N LYS A 325 11.04 16.71 -8.10
CA LYS A 325 12.39 16.13 -8.13
C LYS A 325 12.46 14.89 -9.03
N ILE A 326 11.42 14.05 -9.03
CA ILE A 326 11.30 12.91 -9.96
C ILE A 326 11.21 13.42 -11.39
N GLU A 327 10.38 14.44 -11.64
CA GLU A 327 10.31 15.11 -12.94
C GLU A 327 11.65 15.69 -13.39
N SER A 328 12.42 16.28 -12.46
CA SER A 328 13.75 16.80 -12.77
C SER A 328 14.74 15.72 -13.20
N LEU A 329 14.61 14.50 -12.66
CA LEU A 329 15.40 13.34 -13.08
C LEU A 329 15.12 12.95 -14.54
N CYS A 330 13.87 13.08 -15.00
CA CYS A 330 13.49 12.81 -16.39
C CYS A 330 14.14 13.79 -17.38
N ARG A 331 14.57 14.97 -16.91
CA ARG A 331 15.24 16.00 -17.73
C ARG A 331 16.77 15.90 -17.74
N LEU A 332 17.35 14.95 -16.98
CA LEU A 332 18.80 14.77 -16.93
C LEU A 332 19.34 14.26 -18.27
N LYS A 333 20.34 14.96 -18.80
CA LYS A 333 21.10 14.49 -19.95
C LYS A 333 22.29 13.68 -19.48
N PHE A 334 22.35 12.41 -19.88
CA PHE A 334 23.46 11.50 -19.59
C PHE A 334 24.40 11.50 -20.79
N THR A 335 25.51 12.21 -20.70
CA THR A 335 26.45 12.43 -21.81
C THR A 335 27.54 11.36 -21.92
N SER A 336 27.78 10.57 -20.88
CA SER A 336 28.85 9.57 -20.86
C SER A 336 28.29 8.15 -20.83
N LYS A 337 28.75 7.31 -21.76
CA LYS A 337 28.49 5.84 -21.76
C LYS A 337 29.51 5.06 -20.92
N ASN A 338 30.49 5.72 -20.32
CA ASN A 338 31.55 5.03 -19.59
C ASN A 338 31.42 5.21 -18.08
N ILE A 339 31.18 4.09 -17.40
CA ILE A 339 31.17 4.04 -15.94
C ILE A 339 32.44 3.33 -15.48
N PRO A 340 33.31 3.98 -14.69
CA PRO A 340 34.61 3.41 -14.32
C PRO A 340 34.45 2.21 -13.38
N LYS A 341 34.62 1.00 -13.92
CA LYS A 341 34.45 -0.27 -13.20
C LYS A 341 35.29 -0.36 -11.91
N GLY A 342 36.51 0.14 -11.92
CA GLY A 342 37.37 0.18 -10.72
C GLY A 342 36.80 1.02 -9.58
N LYS A 343 36.17 2.17 -9.90
CA LYS A 343 35.48 3.00 -8.89
C LYS A 343 34.25 2.30 -8.31
N ILE A 344 33.44 1.62 -9.14
CA ILE A 344 32.27 0.85 -8.68
C ILE A 344 32.71 -0.19 -7.66
N SER A 345 33.72 -1.02 -8.01
CA SER A 345 34.22 -2.08 -7.13
C SER A 345 34.76 -1.52 -5.81
N LYS A 346 35.51 -0.42 -5.86
CA LYS A 346 36.03 0.23 -4.64
C LYS A 346 34.92 0.72 -3.73
N ILE A 347 33.93 1.42 -4.28
CA ILE A 347 32.80 1.97 -3.51
C ILE A 347 31.97 0.83 -2.89
N SER A 348 31.63 -0.20 -3.68
CA SER A 348 30.80 -1.31 -3.20
C SER A 348 31.51 -2.12 -2.11
N GLN A 349 32.80 -2.42 -2.28
CA GLN A 349 33.57 -3.15 -1.27
C GLN A 349 33.69 -2.37 0.05
N MET A 350 33.96 -1.06 -0.03
CA MET A 350 34.01 -0.22 1.17
C MET A 350 32.65 -0.16 1.89
N ALA A 351 31.54 -0.01 1.15
CA ALA A 351 30.20 0.00 1.71
C ALA A 351 29.83 -1.33 2.37
N LEU A 352 30.21 -2.47 1.76
CA LEU A 352 29.98 -3.80 2.33
C LEU A 352 30.78 -4.04 3.61
N LYS A 353 32.01 -3.52 3.71
CA LYS A 353 32.83 -3.61 4.94
C LYS A 353 32.19 -2.86 6.12
N THR A 354 31.48 -1.76 5.85
CA THR A 354 30.83 -0.92 6.87
C THR A 354 29.34 -1.24 7.05
N ARG A 355 28.89 -2.37 6.49
CA ARG A 355 27.49 -2.78 6.58
C ARG A 355 27.07 -3.00 8.04
N LYS A 356 25.96 -2.37 8.43
CA LYS A 356 25.30 -2.60 9.72
C LYS A 356 23.93 -3.25 9.47
N SER A 357 23.55 -4.18 10.36
CA SER A 357 22.21 -4.81 10.34
C SER A 357 21.56 -4.52 11.68
N ILE A 358 20.34 -3.99 11.65
CA ILE A 358 19.53 -3.72 12.82
C ILE A 358 18.17 -4.36 12.68
N THR A 359 17.58 -4.81 13.77
CA THR A 359 16.21 -5.30 13.83
C THR A 359 15.40 -4.35 14.70
N ILE A 360 14.34 -3.80 14.14
CA ILE A 360 13.43 -2.89 14.83
C ILE A 360 12.06 -3.51 14.97
N THR A 361 11.33 -3.13 16.02
CA THR A 361 9.91 -3.41 16.17
C THR A 361 9.14 -2.28 15.49
N ILE A 362 8.23 -2.61 14.57
CA ILE A 362 7.45 -1.59 13.86
C ILE A 362 6.49 -0.91 14.85
N GLY A 363 6.56 0.43 14.90
CA GLY A 363 5.77 1.23 15.84
C GLY A 363 5.93 2.73 15.61
N PRO A 364 5.37 3.56 16.49
CA PRO A 364 5.40 5.02 16.34
C PRO A 364 6.80 5.64 16.49
N LYS A 365 7.76 4.90 17.08
CA LYS A 365 9.13 5.37 17.33
C LYS A 365 10.16 4.88 16.32
N ASN A 366 9.74 4.33 15.16
CA ASN A 366 10.66 3.75 14.17
C ASN A 366 11.86 4.63 13.82
N ILE A 367 11.66 5.96 13.70
CA ILE A 367 12.74 6.90 13.35
C ILE A 367 13.82 6.90 14.42
N HIS A 368 13.43 7.04 15.69
CA HIS A 368 14.35 7.05 16.84
C HIS A 368 15.04 5.70 16.97
N ASP A 369 14.29 4.60 16.93
CA ASP A 369 14.83 3.24 17.08
C ASP A 369 15.88 2.92 16.02
N ILE A 370 15.69 3.37 14.77
CA ILE A 370 16.65 3.19 13.67
C ILE A 370 17.92 4.02 13.96
N ILE A 371 17.76 5.32 14.26
CA ILE A 371 18.90 6.23 14.43
C ILE A 371 19.74 5.83 15.65
N ASP A 372 19.10 5.54 16.77
CA ASP A 372 19.77 5.16 18.01
C ASP A 372 20.49 3.82 17.87
N SER A 373 19.85 2.83 17.20
CA SER A 373 20.49 1.55 16.91
C SER A 373 21.71 1.66 15.99
N LEU A 374 21.76 2.68 15.11
CA LEU A 374 22.92 2.94 14.26
C LEU A 374 24.04 3.66 15.00
N LYS A 375 23.72 4.50 16.00
CA LYS A 375 24.68 5.23 16.84
C LYS A 375 25.29 4.38 17.96
N SER A 376 24.49 3.50 18.58
CA SER A 376 24.86 2.74 19.78
C SER A 376 25.87 1.60 19.57
N LYS A 377 26.38 1.40 18.35
CA LYS A 377 27.42 0.40 18.03
C LYS A 377 28.74 1.07 17.62
N HIS A 378 29.31 1.78 18.54
CA HIS A 378 30.73 2.14 18.54
C HIS A 378 31.47 1.46 19.70
#